data_e84fbffd142e05b032e236ba68dfa73a
#
_entry.id   e84fbffd142e05b032e236ba68dfa73a
#
_cell.length_a   1.000
_cell.length_b   1.000
_cell.length_c   1.000
_cell.angle_alpha   90.00
_cell.angle_beta   90.00
_cell.angle_gamma   90.00
#
_symmetry.space_group_name_H-M   'P 1'
#
loop_
_entity.id
_entity.type
_entity.pdbx_description
1 polymer ?
#
loop_
_entity_poly.entity_id
_entity_poly.type
_entity_poly.pdbx_seq_one_letter_code
_entity_poly.pdbx_strand_id
1 'polypeptide(L)'
;MATREPRGSRRRPGVPPPKVERIPPRSGLTRAEVIANQRRRIFDGLAAATAYHGYEDTKVSDVVELAGLSRATFYEHFKGKEACFAAAYEDGVERLAAAIEMAAQAEDRWAIRVSSGLQAGLDFLAADPPLAHLLLVEALAAARPARLEHERSLVRLAEALRPPAQPAGGEAVPAETLRLLAGGLVSHLSARVLAGEAERLPEDHDLLLQYLLVPSSAANARVASG
;
A
#
# COMPACT_ATOMS: atom_id res chain seq x y z
N MET A 1 -11.97 27.44 -33.76
CA MET A 1 -12.12 26.00 -33.52
C MET A 1 -10.73 25.41 -33.36
N ALA A 2 -10.29 25.21 -32.12
CA ALA A 2 -8.99 24.62 -31.83
C ALA A 2 -9.19 23.10 -31.70
N THR A 3 -8.64 22.36 -32.61
CA THR A 3 -8.58 20.88 -32.63
C THR A 3 -7.70 20.42 -31.49
N ARG A 4 -8.31 19.80 -30.47
CA ARG A 4 -7.63 19.20 -29.33
C ARG A 4 -6.95 17.91 -29.83
N GLU A 5 -5.63 17.93 -29.98
CA GLU A 5 -4.86 16.72 -30.25
C GLU A 5 -5.10 15.67 -29.17
N PRO A 6 -5.24 14.36 -29.51
CA PRO A 6 -5.36 13.31 -28.53
C PRO A 6 -4.04 13.24 -27.75
N ARG A 7 -4.10 13.44 -26.43
CA ARG A 7 -2.97 13.22 -25.53
C ARG A 7 -2.56 11.76 -25.64
N GLY A 8 -1.46 11.52 -26.34
CA GLY A 8 -0.82 10.21 -26.39
C GLY A 8 -0.55 9.74 -24.98
N SER A 9 -0.94 8.52 -24.66
CA SER A 9 -0.72 7.86 -23.38
C SER A 9 0.76 7.97 -23.02
N ARG A 10 1.07 8.76 -22.00
CA ARG A 10 2.44 8.92 -21.49
C ARG A 10 2.78 7.66 -20.69
N ARG A 11 3.47 6.73 -21.36
CA ARG A 11 4.07 5.57 -20.69
C ARG A 11 5.01 6.07 -19.59
N ARG A 12 4.87 5.56 -18.36
CA ARG A 12 5.80 5.89 -17.27
C ARG A 12 7.16 5.26 -17.57
N PRO A 13 8.29 6.00 -17.60
CA PRO A 13 9.60 5.44 -17.84
C PRO A 13 9.96 4.46 -16.69
N GLY A 14 10.46 3.28 -17.05
CA GLY A 14 11.00 2.31 -16.09
C GLY A 14 10.08 1.16 -15.70
N VAL A 15 8.77 1.20 -16.00
CA VAL A 15 7.86 0.08 -15.72
C VAL A 15 7.76 -0.81 -16.97
N PRO A 16 8.22 -2.09 -16.92
CA PRO A 16 8.05 -3.01 -18.02
C PRO A 16 6.57 -3.34 -18.23
N PRO A 17 6.13 -3.66 -19.47
CA PRO A 17 4.76 -4.08 -19.70
C PRO A 17 4.46 -5.32 -18.86
N PRO A 18 3.32 -5.33 -18.14
CA PRO A 18 2.96 -6.44 -17.29
C PRO A 18 2.79 -7.72 -18.11
N LYS A 19 3.39 -8.82 -17.62
CA LYS A 19 3.24 -10.14 -18.26
C LYS A 19 1.89 -10.74 -17.86
N VAL A 20 1.09 -11.11 -18.84
CA VAL A 20 -0.15 -11.85 -18.63
C VAL A 20 0.18 -13.33 -18.38
N GLU A 21 0.21 -13.75 -17.13
CA GLU A 21 0.31 -15.15 -16.78
C GLU A 21 -1.10 -15.77 -16.73
N ARG A 22 -1.44 -16.56 -17.75
CA ARG A 22 -2.72 -17.28 -17.78
C ARG A 22 -2.64 -18.50 -16.85
N ILE A 23 -3.21 -18.36 -15.66
CA ILE A 23 -3.37 -19.50 -14.77
C ILE A 23 -4.51 -20.39 -15.28
N PRO A 24 -4.23 -21.70 -15.59
CA PRO A 24 -5.26 -22.60 -16.06
C PRO A 24 -6.34 -22.81 -15.01
N PRO A 25 -7.61 -23.03 -15.41
CA PRO A 25 -8.69 -23.30 -14.48
C PRO A 25 -8.38 -24.61 -13.71
N ARG A 26 -8.26 -24.53 -12.39
CA ARG A 26 -8.14 -25.71 -11.54
C ARG A 26 -9.54 -26.34 -11.40
N SER A 27 -9.71 -27.56 -11.88
CA SER A 27 -10.90 -28.39 -11.66
C SER A 27 -10.96 -28.77 -10.17
N GLY A 28 -12.09 -28.51 -9.51
CA GLY A 28 -12.32 -28.89 -8.11
C GLY A 28 -12.50 -27.73 -7.12
N LEU A 29 -12.49 -26.46 -7.57
CA LEU A 29 -12.75 -25.30 -6.71
C LEU A 29 -14.26 -25.15 -6.42
N THR A 30 -14.59 -24.78 -5.20
CA THR A 30 -15.94 -24.34 -4.84
C THR A 30 -16.28 -23.01 -5.53
N ARG A 31 -17.56 -22.68 -5.62
CA ARG A 31 -18.01 -21.39 -6.18
C ARG A 31 -17.40 -20.19 -5.44
N ALA A 32 -17.23 -20.29 -4.12
CA ALA A 32 -16.63 -19.22 -3.31
C ALA A 32 -15.15 -19.04 -3.66
N GLU A 33 -14.39 -20.13 -3.81
CA GLU A 33 -12.98 -20.08 -4.21
C GLU A 33 -12.80 -19.53 -5.64
N VAL A 34 -13.70 -19.86 -6.55
CA VAL A 34 -13.70 -19.29 -7.91
C VAL A 34 -13.89 -17.78 -7.85
N ILE A 35 -14.88 -17.30 -7.08
CA ILE A 35 -15.15 -15.87 -6.88
C ILE A 35 -13.95 -15.16 -6.27
N ALA A 36 -13.36 -15.72 -5.21
CA ALA A 36 -12.18 -15.15 -4.56
C ALA A 36 -10.98 -15.07 -5.52
N ASN A 37 -10.72 -16.14 -6.28
CA ASN A 37 -9.66 -16.17 -7.28
C ASN A 37 -9.87 -15.13 -8.40
N GLN A 38 -11.11 -14.99 -8.90
CA GLN A 38 -11.44 -13.98 -9.91
C GLN A 38 -11.20 -12.56 -9.37
N ARG A 39 -11.67 -12.26 -8.14
CA ARG A 39 -11.43 -10.96 -7.49
C ARG A 39 -9.94 -10.66 -7.36
N ARG A 40 -9.15 -11.65 -6.89
CA ARG A 40 -7.71 -11.51 -6.76
C ARG A 40 -7.04 -11.16 -8.09
N ARG A 41 -7.35 -11.91 -9.14
CA ARG A 41 -6.84 -11.65 -10.49
C ARG A 41 -7.22 -10.27 -11.02
N ILE A 42 -8.45 -9.80 -10.72
CA ILE A 42 -8.88 -8.44 -11.09
C ILE A 42 -8.04 -7.39 -10.34
N PHE A 43 -7.75 -7.59 -9.05
CA PHE A 43 -6.93 -6.67 -8.26
C PHE A 43 -5.48 -6.62 -8.77
N ASP A 44 -4.88 -7.78 -9.03
CA ASP A 44 -3.53 -7.87 -9.60
C ASP A 44 -3.46 -7.20 -11.00
N GLY A 45 -4.47 -7.44 -11.85
CA GLY A 45 -4.60 -6.79 -13.14
C GLY A 45 -4.79 -5.27 -13.05
N LEU A 46 -5.57 -4.80 -12.07
CA LEU A 46 -5.72 -3.36 -11.80
C LEU A 46 -4.42 -2.74 -11.32
N ALA A 47 -3.74 -3.35 -10.35
CA ALA A 47 -2.47 -2.87 -9.83
C ALA A 47 -1.42 -2.75 -10.95
N ALA A 48 -1.30 -3.78 -11.80
CA ALA A 48 -0.40 -3.76 -12.94
C ALA A 48 -0.78 -2.68 -13.98
N ALA A 49 -2.08 -2.53 -14.30
CA ALA A 49 -2.56 -1.53 -15.24
C ALA A 49 -2.32 -0.10 -14.73
N THR A 50 -2.60 0.16 -13.45
CA THR A 50 -2.42 1.50 -12.86
C THR A 50 -0.95 1.84 -12.67
N ALA A 51 -0.10 0.90 -12.32
CA ALA A 51 1.35 1.11 -12.27
C ALA A 51 1.92 1.52 -13.63
N TYR A 52 1.39 0.96 -14.74
CA TYR A 52 1.87 1.24 -16.08
C TYR A 52 1.27 2.51 -16.70
N HIS A 53 -0.05 2.72 -16.58
CA HIS A 53 -0.77 3.82 -17.24
C HIS A 53 -1.08 5.01 -16.31
N GLY A 54 -1.06 4.81 -15.00
CA GLY A 54 -1.68 5.68 -14.00
C GLY A 54 -3.18 5.40 -13.88
N TYR A 55 -3.77 5.78 -12.73
CA TYR A 55 -5.19 5.53 -12.46
C TYR A 55 -6.11 6.17 -13.50
N GLU A 56 -5.85 7.43 -13.90
CA GLU A 56 -6.76 8.16 -14.81
C GLU A 56 -6.85 7.49 -16.19
N ASP A 57 -5.72 7.11 -16.76
CA ASP A 57 -5.63 6.55 -18.11
C ASP A 57 -5.96 5.04 -18.17
N THR A 58 -6.00 4.35 -17.03
CA THR A 58 -6.35 2.93 -16.94
C THR A 58 -7.83 2.71 -17.29
N LYS A 59 -8.11 1.76 -18.18
CA LYS A 59 -9.44 1.33 -18.61
C LYS A 59 -9.77 -0.06 -18.08
N VAL A 60 -11.06 -0.39 -17.97
CA VAL A 60 -11.50 -1.75 -17.62
C VAL A 60 -10.99 -2.79 -18.62
N SER A 61 -10.78 -2.41 -19.90
CA SER A 61 -10.17 -3.29 -20.90
C SER A 61 -8.77 -3.75 -20.49
N ASP A 62 -7.97 -2.84 -19.99
CA ASP A 62 -6.58 -3.10 -19.61
C ASP A 62 -6.54 -4.03 -18.38
N VAL A 63 -7.41 -3.76 -17.41
CA VAL A 63 -7.57 -4.60 -16.21
C VAL A 63 -7.96 -6.03 -16.55
N VAL A 64 -8.97 -6.24 -17.40
CA VAL A 64 -9.45 -7.60 -17.72
C VAL A 64 -8.48 -8.36 -18.61
N GLU A 65 -7.75 -7.66 -19.47
CA GLU A 65 -6.68 -8.25 -20.28
C GLU A 65 -5.57 -8.82 -19.38
N LEU A 66 -5.08 -8.01 -18.43
CA LEU A 66 -4.05 -8.42 -17.47
C LEU A 66 -4.56 -9.48 -16.48
N ALA A 67 -5.81 -9.39 -16.05
CA ALA A 67 -6.45 -10.39 -15.21
C ALA A 67 -6.71 -11.71 -15.95
N GLY A 68 -6.67 -11.72 -17.30
CA GLY A 68 -7.05 -12.88 -18.12
C GLY A 68 -8.52 -13.27 -17.95
N LEU A 69 -9.41 -12.28 -17.79
CA LEU A 69 -10.85 -12.45 -17.56
C LEU A 69 -11.66 -11.71 -18.62
N SER A 70 -12.96 -11.99 -18.68
CA SER A 70 -13.88 -11.27 -19.55
C SER A 70 -14.39 -9.97 -18.90
N ARG A 71 -14.83 -9.01 -19.73
CA ARG A 71 -15.54 -7.83 -19.23
C ARG A 71 -16.81 -8.19 -18.48
N ALA A 72 -17.53 -9.23 -18.91
CA ALA A 72 -18.74 -9.70 -18.22
C ALA A 72 -18.38 -10.13 -16.79
N THR A 73 -17.33 -10.94 -16.61
CA THR A 73 -16.84 -11.36 -15.28
C THR A 73 -16.45 -10.16 -14.42
N PHE A 74 -15.78 -9.15 -14.99
CA PHE A 74 -15.46 -7.93 -14.24
C PHE A 74 -16.72 -7.24 -13.70
N TYR A 75 -17.75 -7.08 -14.55
CA TYR A 75 -18.99 -6.40 -14.15
C TYR A 75 -19.88 -7.24 -13.24
N GLU A 76 -19.67 -8.56 -13.12
CA GLU A 76 -20.25 -9.39 -12.07
C GLU A 76 -19.71 -9.03 -10.68
N HIS A 77 -18.46 -8.56 -10.59
CA HIS A 77 -17.80 -8.21 -9.33
C HIS A 77 -17.86 -6.73 -9.00
N PHE A 78 -17.73 -5.83 -9.99
CA PHE A 78 -17.57 -4.40 -9.77
C PHE A 78 -18.40 -3.57 -10.75
N LYS A 79 -19.02 -2.50 -10.24
CA LYS A 79 -19.82 -1.56 -11.06
C LYS A 79 -18.97 -0.73 -12.04
N GLY A 80 -17.64 -0.68 -11.83
CA GLY A 80 -16.70 0.09 -12.64
C GLY A 80 -15.32 0.16 -12.02
N LYS A 81 -14.40 0.85 -12.69
CA LYS A 81 -12.99 1.02 -12.27
C LYS A 81 -12.87 1.59 -10.87
N GLU A 82 -13.67 2.59 -10.54
CA GLU A 82 -13.65 3.27 -9.23
C GLU A 82 -13.97 2.32 -8.08
N ALA A 83 -15.05 1.52 -8.20
CA ALA A 83 -15.44 0.54 -7.20
C ALA A 83 -14.41 -0.60 -7.08
N CYS A 84 -13.82 -1.00 -8.21
CA CYS A 84 -12.75 -1.98 -8.24
C CYS A 84 -11.49 -1.47 -7.53
N PHE A 85 -11.10 -0.21 -7.79
CA PHE A 85 -9.93 0.40 -7.17
C PHE A 85 -10.09 0.52 -5.65
N ALA A 86 -11.24 1.00 -5.18
CA ALA A 86 -11.51 1.12 -3.75
C ALA A 86 -11.39 -0.25 -3.04
N ALA A 87 -11.98 -1.29 -3.63
CA ALA A 87 -11.92 -2.65 -3.08
C ALA A 87 -10.50 -3.26 -3.15
N ALA A 88 -9.73 -2.99 -4.20
CA ALA A 88 -8.36 -3.45 -4.33
C ALA A 88 -7.44 -2.75 -3.32
N TYR A 89 -7.66 -1.46 -3.10
CA TYR A 89 -6.93 -0.67 -2.10
C TYR A 89 -7.20 -1.21 -0.69
N GLU A 90 -8.47 -1.41 -0.32
CA GLU A 90 -8.89 -1.97 0.97
C GLU A 90 -8.25 -3.35 1.22
N ASP A 91 -8.37 -4.29 0.27
CA ASP A 91 -7.73 -5.61 0.33
C ASP A 91 -6.21 -5.52 0.51
N GLY A 92 -5.55 -4.63 -0.24
CA GLY A 92 -4.11 -4.43 -0.15
C GLY A 92 -3.67 -3.89 1.21
N VAL A 93 -4.40 -2.91 1.75
CA VAL A 93 -4.15 -2.35 3.09
C VAL A 93 -4.37 -3.38 4.19
N GLU A 94 -5.45 -4.18 4.11
CA GLU A 94 -5.73 -5.24 5.08
C GLU A 94 -4.63 -6.29 5.10
N ARG A 95 -4.15 -6.70 3.94
CA ARG A 95 -3.05 -7.67 3.81
C ARG A 95 -1.72 -7.12 4.33
N LEU A 96 -1.41 -5.87 4.02
CA LEU A 96 -0.23 -5.18 4.55
C LEU A 96 -0.30 -5.08 6.08
N ALA A 97 -1.45 -4.66 6.62
CA ALA A 97 -1.66 -4.58 8.07
C ALA A 97 -1.51 -5.95 8.75
N ALA A 98 -2.08 -7.01 8.17
CA ALA A 98 -1.96 -8.36 8.70
C ALA A 98 -0.49 -8.84 8.72
N ALA A 99 0.30 -8.56 7.68
CA ALA A 99 1.72 -8.88 7.64
C ALA A 99 2.52 -8.16 8.73
N ILE A 100 2.26 -6.87 8.92
CA ILE A 100 2.88 -6.04 9.96
C ILE A 100 2.52 -6.55 11.36
N GLU A 101 1.23 -6.80 11.62
CA GLU A 101 0.74 -7.27 12.92
C GLU A 101 1.30 -8.64 13.27
N MET A 102 1.32 -9.57 12.34
CA MET A 102 1.86 -10.93 12.56
C MET A 102 3.35 -10.88 12.95
N ALA A 103 4.15 -10.03 12.30
CA ALA A 103 5.55 -9.86 12.65
C ALA A 103 5.74 -9.16 14.01
N ALA A 104 4.89 -8.17 14.30
CA ALA A 104 4.95 -7.39 15.54
C ALA A 104 4.50 -8.18 16.77
N GLN A 105 3.52 -9.11 16.65
CA GLN A 105 3.01 -9.90 17.77
C GLN A 105 4.03 -10.87 18.38
N ALA A 106 5.07 -11.24 17.64
CA ALA A 106 6.13 -12.12 18.11
C ALA A 106 7.07 -11.48 19.15
N GLU A 107 6.90 -10.17 19.44
CA GLU A 107 7.86 -9.38 20.21
C GLU A 107 7.20 -8.62 21.37
N ASP A 108 7.77 -8.73 22.55
CA ASP A 108 7.26 -8.04 23.75
C ASP A 108 7.73 -6.58 23.86
N ARG A 109 8.94 -6.29 23.39
CA ARG A 109 9.53 -4.94 23.46
C ARG A 109 9.04 -4.06 22.30
N TRP A 110 8.46 -2.91 22.62
CA TRP A 110 7.86 -1.99 21.65
C TRP A 110 8.82 -1.61 20.50
N ALA A 111 10.07 -1.27 20.78
CA ALA A 111 11.03 -0.90 19.73
C ALA A 111 11.32 -2.06 18.75
N ILE A 112 11.36 -3.30 19.26
CA ILE A 112 11.54 -4.49 18.41
C ILE A 112 10.26 -4.76 17.61
N ARG A 113 9.07 -4.59 18.22
CA ARG A 113 7.78 -4.70 17.51
C ARG A 113 7.71 -3.73 16.33
N VAL A 114 8.13 -2.47 16.54
CA VAL A 114 8.19 -1.46 15.47
C VAL A 114 9.18 -1.89 14.38
N SER A 115 10.37 -2.37 14.76
CA SER A 115 11.36 -2.86 13.80
C SER A 115 10.86 -4.04 12.98
N SER A 116 10.33 -5.07 13.64
CA SER A 116 9.82 -6.28 12.97
C SER A 116 8.61 -5.97 12.08
N GLY A 117 7.70 -5.13 12.55
CA GLY A 117 6.56 -4.68 11.76
C GLY A 117 6.97 -3.83 10.55
N LEU A 118 7.94 -2.92 10.72
CA LEU A 118 8.50 -2.13 9.63
C LEU A 118 9.14 -3.04 8.57
N GLN A 119 10.00 -3.99 8.99
CA GLN A 119 10.63 -4.93 8.06
C GLN A 119 9.58 -5.70 7.25
N ALA A 120 8.59 -6.28 7.94
CA ALA A 120 7.53 -7.04 7.28
C ALA A 120 6.71 -6.18 6.28
N GLY A 121 6.45 -4.93 6.63
CA GLY A 121 5.78 -3.99 5.73
C GLY A 121 6.61 -3.66 4.48
N LEU A 122 7.93 -3.42 4.65
CA LEU A 122 8.84 -3.16 3.55
C LEU A 122 8.99 -4.38 2.63
N ASP A 123 9.13 -5.58 3.20
CA ASP A 123 9.22 -6.84 2.44
C ASP A 123 7.92 -7.11 1.66
N PHE A 124 6.76 -6.86 2.28
CA PHE A 124 5.46 -7.02 1.64
C PHE A 124 5.33 -6.12 0.40
N LEU A 125 5.71 -4.85 0.53
CA LEU A 125 5.64 -3.87 -0.57
C LEU A 125 6.67 -4.19 -1.67
N ALA A 126 7.87 -4.63 -1.28
CA ALA A 126 8.93 -5.00 -2.22
C ALA A 126 8.59 -6.26 -3.02
N ALA A 127 7.86 -7.20 -2.43
CA ALA A 127 7.44 -8.44 -3.10
C ALA A 127 6.39 -8.23 -4.20
N ASP A 128 5.65 -7.11 -4.19
CA ASP A 128 4.60 -6.79 -5.18
C ASP A 128 4.67 -5.30 -5.57
N PRO A 129 5.64 -4.90 -6.42
CA PRO A 129 5.81 -3.50 -6.84
C PRO A 129 4.56 -2.86 -7.46
N PRO A 130 3.73 -3.56 -8.28
CA PRO A 130 2.46 -3.02 -8.74
C PRO A 130 1.49 -2.69 -7.61
N LEU A 131 1.36 -3.56 -6.60
CA LEU A 131 0.54 -3.31 -5.43
C LEU A 131 1.10 -2.15 -4.60
N ALA A 132 2.41 -2.09 -4.38
CA ALA A 132 3.05 -0.97 -3.71
C ALA A 132 2.75 0.36 -4.41
N HIS A 133 2.78 0.38 -5.75
CA HIS A 133 2.42 1.56 -6.54
C HIS A 133 0.94 1.94 -6.36
N LEU A 134 0.03 0.97 -6.38
CA LEU A 134 -1.40 1.20 -6.14
C LEU A 134 -1.64 1.81 -4.77
N LEU A 135 -1.02 1.26 -3.72
CA LEU A 135 -1.24 1.68 -2.33
C LEU A 135 -0.61 3.05 -2.00
N LEU A 136 0.60 3.30 -2.51
CA LEU A 136 1.40 4.45 -2.09
C LEU A 136 1.31 5.65 -3.04
N VAL A 137 1.01 5.40 -4.33
CA VAL A 137 1.05 6.44 -5.37
C VAL A 137 -0.34 6.76 -5.91
N GLU A 138 -1.07 5.74 -6.37
CA GLU A 138 -2.32 5.95 -7.09
C GLU A 138 -3.50 6.29 -6.16
N ALA A 139 -3.41 5.97 -4.88
CA ALA A 139 -4.47 6.27 -3.90
C ALA A 139 -4.80 7.77 -3.82
N LEU A 140 -3.82 8.64 -4.01
CA LEU A 140 -4.01 10.09 -3.99
C LEU A 140 -4.63 10.62 -5.29
N ALA A 141 -4.37 9.97 -6.43
CA ALA A 141 -4.96 10.28 -7.72
C ALA A 141 -6.36 9.68 -7.91
N ALA A 142 -6.71 8.67 -7.09
CA ALA A 142 -7.96 7.95 -7.19
C ALA A 142 -9.16 8.77 -6.68
N ALA A 143 -10.35 8.25 -6.97
CA ALA A 143 -11.61 8.83 -6.54
C ALA A 143 -11.76 8.88 -5.00
N ARG A 144 -12.69 9.72 -4.52
CA ARG A 144 -12.91 10.02 -3.11
C ARG A 144 -12.95 8.81 -2.17
N PRO A 145 -13.58 7.66 -2.48
CA PRO A 145 -13.61 6.52 -1.56
C PRO A 145 -12.22 5.99 -1.20
N ALA A 146 -11.33 5.82 -2.19
CA ALA A 146 -9.97 5.35 -1.94
C ALA A 146 -9.12 6.37 -1.15
N ARG A 147 -9.31 7.68 -1.41
CA ARG A 147 -8.64 8.74 -0.65
C ARG A 147 -9.07 8.76 0.82
N LEU A 148 -10.36 8.55 1.11
CA LEU A 148 -10.84 8.47 2.50
C LEU A 148 -10.25 7.24 3.23
N GLU A 149 -10.12 6.12 2.53
CA GLU A 149 -9.48 4.94 3.13
C GLU A 149 -7.98 5.13 3.32
N HIS A 150 -7.31 5.83 2.42
CA HIS A 150 -5.92 6.23 2.61
C HIS A 150 -5.72 7.09 3.88
N GLU A 151 -6.57 8.09 4.09
CA GLU A 151 -6.56 8.91 5.32
C GLU A 151 -6.75 8.06 6.59
N ARG A 152 -7.71 7.11 6.56
CA ARG A 152 -7.94 6.19 7.68
C ARG A 152 -6.73 5.29 7.93
N SER A 153 -6.07 4.83 6.87
CA SER A 153 -4.89 3.99 6.96
C SER A 153 -3.71 4.73 7.59
N LEU A 154 -3.52 6.02 7.27
CA LEU A 154 -2.53 6.86 7.93
C LEU A 154 -2.81 7.03 9.44
N VAL A 155 -4.07 7.18 9.83
CA VAL A 155 -4.45 7.25 11.26
C VAL A 155 -4.16 5.92 11.95
N ARG A 156 -4.51 4.79 11.36
CA ARG A 156 -4.20 3.45 11.91
C ARG A 156 -2.69 3.23 12.05
N LEU A 157 -1.92 3.61 11.05
CA LEU A 157 -0.46 3.54 11.10
C LEU A 157 0.12 4.41 12.23
N ALA A 158 -0.38 5.65 12.38
CA ALA A 158 0.04 6.53 13.46
C ALA A 158 -0.25 5.93 14.86
N GLU A 159 -1.42 5.33 15.04
CA GLU A 159 -1.74 4.65 16.30
C GLU A 159 -0.88 3.40 16.55
N ALA A 160 -0.57 2.63 15.52
CA ALA A 160 0.31 1.46 15.62
C ALA A 160 1.75 1.84 16.04
N LEU A 161 2.21 3.04 15.70
CA LEU A 161 3.50 3.60 16.10
C LEU A 161 3.51 4.16 17.53
N ARG A 162 2.38 4.19 18.23
CA ARG A 162 2.29 4.74 19.59
C ARG A 162 3.14 3.95 20.57
N PRO A 163 4.09 4.60 21.28
CA PRO A 163 4.83 3.94 22.35
C PRO A 163 3.89 3.60 23.53
N PRO A 164 4.20 2.54 24.30
CA PRO A 164 3.47 2.27 25.54
C PRO A 164 3.65 3.41 26.52
N ALA A 165 2.66 3.62 27.38
CA ALA A 165 2.73 4.61 28.44
C ALA A 165 3.94 4.33 29.36
N GLN A 166 4.74 5.34 29.62
CA GLN A 166 5.92 5.18 30.49
C GLN A 166 5.47 5.12 31.98
N PRO A 167 5.95 4.12 32.76
CA PRO A 167 5.57 3.97 34.17
C PRO A 167 5.97 5.16 35.07
N ALA A 168 6.92 5.98 34.63
CA ALA A 168 7.50 7.09 35.40
C ALA A 168 6.93 8.48 35.07
N GLY A 169 5.72 8.59 34.49
CA GLY A 169 5.09 9.88 34.20
C GLY A 169 5.68 10.67 33.03
N GLY A 170 6.38 10.00 32.12
CA GLY A 170 6.84 10.61 30.86
C GLY A 170 5.66 11.09 30.01
N GLU A 171 5.83 12.25 29.36
CA GLU A 171 4.82 12.84 28.50
C GLU A 171 4.51 11.91 27.30
N ALA A 172 3.23 11.62 27.07
CA ALA A 172 2.83 10.80 25.93
C ALA A 172 3.16 11.50 24.62
N VAL A 173 3.65 10.76 23.61
CA VAL A 173 3.89 11.32 22.27
C VAL A 173 2.57 11.86 21.70
N PRO A 174 2.49 13.15 21.34
CA PRO A 174 1.27 13.75 20.80
C PRO A 174 0.78 13.03 19.52
N ALA A 175 -0.53 12.94 19.36
CA ALA A 175 -1.13 12.31 18.19
C ALA A 175 -0.68 12.96 16.88
N GLU A 176 -0.49 14.28 16.86
CA GLU A 176 0.01 15.04 15.72
C GLU A 176 1.42 14.61 15.33
N THR A 177 2.30 14.35 16.29
CA THR A 177 3.66 13.85 16.04
C THR A 177 3.60 12.46 15.40
N LEU A 178 2.75 11.56 15.89
CA LEU A 178 2.57 10.23 15.30
C LEU A 178 2.03 10.31 13.86
N ARG A 179 1.11 11.22 13.59
CA ARG A 179 0.58 11.47 12.24
C ARG A 179 1.65 12.00 11.29
N LEU A 180 2.51 12.92 11.75
CA LEU A 180 3.64 13.43 10.99
C LEU A 180 4.64 12.31 10.66
N LEU A 181 4.93 11.43 11.63
CA LEU A 181 5.80 10.26 11.40
C LEU A 181 5.21 9.31 10.36
N ALA A 182 3.93 8.96 10.49
CA ALA A 182 3.24 8.11 9.52
C ALA A 182 3.22 8.75 8.12
N GLY A 183 2.93 10.04 8.03
CA GLY A 183 2.93 10.79 6.77
C GLY A 183 4.31 10.85 6.12
N GLY A 184 5.36 11.11 6.91
CA GLY A 184 6.76 11.13 6.45
C GLY A 184 7.21 9.76 5.94
N LEU A 185 6.90 8.68 6.67
CA LEU A 185 7.17 7.31 6.25
C LEU A 185 6.52 7.03 4.88
N VAL A 186 5.21 7.24 4.76
CA VAL A 186 4.47 7.00 3.51
C VAL A 186 5.00 7.86 2.37
N SER A 187 5.35 9.14 2.63
CA SER A 187 5.92 10.04 1.62
C SER A 187 7.27 9.54 1.10
N HIS A 188 8.15 9.06 2.00
CA HIS A 188 9.43 8.46 1.62
C HIS A 188 9.24 7.21 0.75
N LEU A 189 8.41 6.28 1.19
CA LEU A 189 8.11 5.05 0.45
C LEU A 189 7.49 5.35 -0.93
N SER A 190 6.57 6.32 -1.00
CA SER A 190 5.96 6.76 -2.27
C SER A 190 7.01 7.29 -3.24
N ALA A 191 7.98 8.08 -2.76
CA ALA A 191 9.07 8.61 -3.57
C ALA A 191 9.96 7.50 -4.16
N ARG A 192 10.29 6.48 -3.35
CA ARG A 192 11.06 5.31 -3.79
C ARG A 192 10.31 4.49 -4.84
N VAL A 193 9.01 4.25 -4.62
CA VAL A 193 8.16 3.53 -5.59
C VAL A 193 8.04 4.32 -6.90
N LEU A 194 7.87 5.64 -6.86
CA LEU A 194 7.86 6.51 -8.03
C LEU A 194 9.19 6.50 -8.80
N ALA A 195 10.31 6.32 -8.11
CA ALA A 195 11.63 6.17 -8.71
C ALA A 195 11.84 4.78 -9.36
N GLY A 196 10.89 3.84 -9.21
CA GLY A 196 11.03 2.46 -9.71
C GLY A 196 11.88 1.57 -8.80
N GLU A 197 12.03 1.92 -7.54
CA GLU A 197 12.91 1.25 -6.57
C GLU A 197 12.11 0.46 -5.52
N ALA A 198 10.88 0.04 -5.82
CA ALA A 198 10.02 -0.68 -4.88
C ALA A 198 10.67 -1.95 -4.32
N GLU A 199 11.39 -2.72 -5.14
CA GLU A 199 12.08 -3.95 -4.72
C GLU A 199 13.21 -3.70 -3.71
N ARG A 200 13.68 -2.44 -3.62
CA ARG A 200 14.77 -2.03 -2.73
C ARG A 200 14.30 -1.38 -1.44
N LEU A 201 12.99 -1.31 -1.18
CA LEU A 201 12.44 -0.73 0.05
C LEU A 201 13.03 -1.35 1.33
N PRO A 202 13.32 -2.65 1.42
CA PRO A 202 13.95 -3.25 2.61
C PRO A 202 15.33 -2.65 2.96
N GLU A 203 16.04 -2.08 1.99
CA GLU A 203 17.34 -1.42 2.25
C GLU A 203 17.21 -0.15 3.13
N ASP A 204 16.03 0.44 3.18
CA ASP A 204 15.75 1.66 3.95
C ASP A 204 15.36 1.38 5.42
N HIS A 205 15.32 0.11 5.86
CA HIS A 205 14.85 -0.30 7.18
C HIS A 205 15.50 0.51 8.32
N ASP A 206 16.82 0.54 8.39
CA ASP A 206 17.55 1.18 9.50
C ASP A 206 17.34 2.70 9.53
N LEU A 207 17.30 3.34 8.36
CA LEU A 207 16.99 4.77 8.23
C LEU A 207 15.60 5.09 8.76
N LEU A 208 14.61 4.31 8.32
CA LEU A 208 13.21 4.50 8.69
C LEU A 208 12.97 4.15 10.17
N LEU A 209 13.63 3.12 10.69
CA LEU A 209 13.55 2.77 12.10
C LEU A 209 14.10 3.90 12.99
N GLN A 210 15.25 4.48 12.66
CA GLN A 210 15.77 5.65 13.37
C GLN A 210 14.78 6.80 13.34
N TYR A 211 14.19 7.12 12.18
CA TYR A 211 13.18 8.16 12.04
C TYR A 211 11.96 7.92 12.94
N LEU A 212 11.45 6.70 13.01
CA LEU A 212 10.27 6.34 13.81
C LEU A 212 10.54 6.36 15.32
N LEU A 213 11.78 6.07 15.75
CA LEU A 213 12.15 6.01 17.18
C LEU A 213 12.59 7.36 17.77
N VAL A 214 12.87 8.38 16.97
CA VAL A 214 13.31 9.72 17.42
C VAL A 214 12.46 10.33 18.53
N PRO A 215 11.10 10.35 18.46
CA PRO A 215 10.30 10.97 19.50
C PRO A 215 10.42 10.28 20.87
N SER A 216 10.61 8.95 20.87
CA SER A 216 10.77 8.17 22.10
C SER A 216 12.11 8.43 22.78
N SER A 217 13.18 8.64 22.01
CA SER A 217 14.49 8.96 22.55
C SER A 217 14.57 10.40 23.08
N ALA A 218 13.92 11.36 22.43
CA ALA A 218 13.83 12.74 22.87
C ALA A 218 13.02 12.91 24.15
N ALA A 219 11.94 12.14 24.34
CA ALA A 219 11.17 12.09 25.57
C ALA A 219 11.99 11.54 26.73
N ASN A 220 12.77 10.48 26.50
CA ASN A 220 13.65 9.89 27.52
C ASN A 220 14.82 10.81 27.90
N ALA A 221 15.38 11.57 26.97
CA ALA A 221 16.49 12.49 27.24
C ALA A 221 16.07 13.68 28.12
N ARG A 222 14.84 14.17 28.01
CA ARG A 222 14.30 15.25 28.86
C ARG A 222 14.07 14.81 30.31
N VAL A 223 13.65 13.56 30.53
CA VAL A 223 13.46 12.98 31.87
C VAL A 223 14.80 12.75 32.58
N ALA A 224 15.88 12.46 31.85
CA ALA A 224 17.22 12.26 32.42
C ALA A 224 17.96 13.58 32.76
N SER A 225 17.44 14.74 32.29
CA SER A 225 18.07 16.06 32.43
C SER A 225 17.37 16.99 33.45
N GLY A 226 16.28 16.55 34.08
CA GLY A 226 15.51 17.25 35.12
C GLY A 226 15.52 16.51 36.44
#